data_9a72a69e9525c4153ad05f9be922e9ad
#
_entry.id   9a72a69e9525c4153ad05f9be922e9ad
#
_cell.length_a   1.000
_cell.length_b   1.000
_cell.length_c   1.000
_cell.angle_alpha   90.00
_cell.angle_beta   90.00
_cell.angle_gamma   90.00
#
_symmetry.space_group_name_H-M   'P 1'
#
loop_
_entity.id
_entity.type
_entity.pdbx_description
1 polymer ?
#
loop_
_entity_poly.entity_id
_entity_poly.type
_entity_poly.pdbx_seq_one_letter_code
_entity_poly.pdbx_strand_id
1 'polypeptide(L)' 'MQDRVPPQNIEAEQSVLGAMLIEKEAIPKVMESLRDTDFYREAHRVIFNAMLELYNKNEAVDMITVTEILKLSLIHI' A
#
# COMPACT_ATOMS: atom_id res chain seq x y z
N MET A 1 7.62 3.94 -24.81
CA MET A 1 7.67 4.11 -24.26
C MET A 1 7.86 4.44 -23.57
N GLN A 2 7.93 4.38 -23.04
CA GLN A 2 8.09 4.61 -22.26
C GLN A 2 8.17 4.86 -21.53
N ASP A 3 8.12 4.81 -21.57
CA ASP A 3 8.21 4.90 -20.76
C ASP A 3 8.53 5.18 -19.75
N ARG A 4 9.02 5.99 -19.89
CA ARG A 4 9.15 6.09 -18.79
C ARG A 4 8.28 6.62 -18.09
N VAL A 5 7.83 6.21 -17.40
CA VAL A 5 6.90 6.57 -16.45
C VAL A 5 7.37 7.69 -15.65
N PRO A 6 6.65 8.75 -15.51
CA PRO A 6 6.97 9.73 -14.53
C PRO A 6 7.07 9.03 -13.23
N PRO A 7 8.14 9.16 -12.58
CA PRO A 7 8.36 8.40 -11.37
C PRO A 7 7.45 8.80 -10.25
N GLN A 8 6.81 9.96 -10.34
CA GLN A 8 6.06 10.42 -9.22
C GLN A 8 4.69 10.84 -9.63
N ASN A 9 3.74 10.05 -9.29
CA ASN A 9 2.35 10.49 -9.36
C ASN A 9 1.76 10.21 -7.99
N ILE A 10 1.98 11.14 -7.08
CA ILE A 10 1.59 10.95 -5.69
C ILE A 10 0.09 10.79 -5.58
N GLU A 11 -0.66 11.53 -6.37
CA GLU A 11 -2.11 11.40 -6.31
C GLU A 11 -2.59 10.02 -6.74
N ALA A 12 -1.95 9.47 -7.76
CA ALA A 12 -2.31 8.13 -8.20
C ALA A 12 -1.98 7.11 -7.12
N GLU A 13 -0.83 7.29 -6.45
CA GLU A 13 -0.45 6.39 -5.38
C GLU A 13 -1.47 6.44 -4.25
N GLN A 14 -1.88 7.64 -3.87
CA GLN A 14 -2.88 7.81 -2.83
C GLN A 14 -4.20 7.18 -3.22
N SER A 15 -4.57 7.29 -4.49
CA SER A 15 -5.82 6.72 -4.97
C SER A 15 -5.81 5.20 -4.88
N VAL A 16 -4.69 4.59 -5.25
CA VAL A 16 -4.56 3.14 -5.17
C VAL A 16 -4.65 2.67 -3.73
N LEU A 17 -3.90 3.31 -2.85
CA LEU A 17 -3.90 2.93 -1.45
C LEU A 17 -5.26 3.16 -0.82
N GLY A 18 -5.92 4.25 -1.18
CA GLY A 18 -7.26 4.53 -0.69
C GLY A 18 -8.25 3.49 -1.13
N ALA A 19 -8.17 3.06 -2.39
CA ALA A 19 -9.06 2.03 -2.88
C ALA A 19 -8.86 0.72 -2.12
N MET A 20 -7.61 0.39 -1.81
CA MET A 20 -7.33 -0.82 -1.06
C MET A 20 -7.90 -0.77 0.35
N LEU A 21 -7.94 0.42 0.95
CA LEU A 21 -8.51 0.58 2.27
C LEU A 21 -10.03 0.49 2.25
N ILE A 22 -10.64 0.96 1.18
CA ILE A 22 -12.09 0.98 1.08
C ILE A 22 -12.64 -0.37 0.64
N GLU A 23 -11.95 -1.01 -0.32
CA GLU A 23 -12.42 -2.25 -0.88
C GLU A 23 -11.35 -3.32 -0.74
N LYS A 24 -11.59 -4.25 0.16
CA LYS A 24 -10.63 -5.33 0.37
C LYS A 24 -10.40 -6.11 -0.92
N GLU A 25 -11.41 -6.19 -1.77
CA GLU A 25 -11.29 -6.95 -3.00
C GLU A 25 -10.34 -6.31 -4.00
N ALA A 26 -10.02 -5.04 -3.82
CA ALA A 26 -9.06 -4.40 -4.69
C ALA A 26 -7.64 -4.87 -4.40
N ILE A 27 -7.38 -5.35 -3.19
CA ILE A 27 -6.03 -5.71 -2.79
C ILE A 27 -5.41 -6.78 -3.69
N PRO A 28 -6.08 -7.92 -3.93
CA PRO A 28 -5.47 -8.92 -4.79
C PRO A 28 -5.26 -8.42 -6.21
N LYS A 29 -6.14 -7.55 -6.68
CA LYS A 29 -5.98 -7.01 -8.03
C LYS A 29 -4.75 -6.12 -8.12
N VAL A 30 -4.54 -5.31 -7.10
CA VAL A 30 -3.38 -4.43 -7.07
C VAL A 30 -2.12 -5.26 -6.93
N MET A 31 -2.16 -6.31 -6.12
CA MET A 31 -0.99 -7.16 -5.93
C MET A 31 -0.52 -7.81 -7.21
N GLU A 32 -1.44 -8.06 -8.14
CA GLU A 32 -1.05 -8.65 -9.41
C GLU A 32 -0.27 -7.69 -10.28
N SER A 33 -0.50 -6.41 -10.10
CA SER A 33 0.05 -5.41 -11.00
C SER A 33 1.16 -4.57 -10.38
N LEU A 34 1.17 -4.43 -9.07
CA LEU A 34 2.08 -3.49 -8.42
C LEU A 34 2.86 -4.16 -7.31
N ARG A 35 4.05 -3.64 -7.09
CA ARG A 35 4.89 -4.01 -5.98
C ARG A 35 5.18 -2.76 -5.17
N ASP A 36 5.71 -2.96 -3.96
CA ASP A 36 6.04 -1.82 -3.11
C ASP A 36 7.03 -0.88 -3.80
N THR A 37 7.94 -1.43 -4.60
CA THR A 37 8.93 -0.61 -5.27
C THR A 37 8.34 0.25 -6.38
N ASP A 38 7.10 0.00 -6.75
CA ASP A 38 6.44 0.85 -7.74
C ASP A 38 5.97 2.17 -7.15
N PHE A 39 5.97 2.29 -5.82
CA PHE A 39 5.58 3.53 -5.18
C PHE A 39 6.80 4.41 -5.00
N TYR A 40 6.68 5.66 -5.38
CA TYR A 40 7.78 6.60 -5.27
C TYR A 40 8.02 7.00 -3.82
N ARG A 41 6.96 7.29 -3.09
CA ARG A 41 7.07 7.71 -1.71
C ARG A 41 7.32 6.54 -0.80
N GLU A 42 8.32 6.68 0.05
CA GLU A 42 8.63 5.60 0.98
C GLU A 42 7.46 5.34 1.93
N ALA A 43 6.78 6.40 2.35
CA ALA A 43 5.63 6.23 3.23
C ALA A 43 4.57 5.36 2.57
N HIS A 44 4.39 5.51 1.27
CA HIS A 44 3.40 4.70 0.56
C HIS A 44 3.84 3.26 0.44
N ARG A 45 5.14 3.02 0.29
CA ARG A 45 5.65 1.65 0.26
C ARG A 45 5.38 0.96 1.59
N VAL A 46 5.60 1.67 2.68
CA VAL A 46 5.37 1.10 4.00
C VAL A 46 3.90 0.80 4.21
N ILE A 47 3.02 1.71 3.80
CA ILE A 47 1.59 1.48 3.91
C ILE A 47 1.16 0.30 3.05
N PHE A 48 1.66 0.23 1.84
CA PHE A 48 1.33 -0.86 0.93
C PHE A 48 1.73 -2.20 1.54
N ASN A 49 2.94 -2.29 2.06
CA ASN A 49 3.41 -3.54 2.66
C ASN A 49 2.61 -3.89 3.90
N ALA A 50 2.21 -2.90 4.69
CA ALA A 50 1.38 -3.16 5.86
C ALA A 50 0.05 -3.77 5.46
N MET A 51 -0.55 -3.25 4.40
CA MET A 51 -1.83 -3.78 3.93
C MET A 51 -1.68 -5.20 3.41
N LEU A 52 -0.58 -5.49 2.70
CA LEU A 52 -0.35 -6.84 2.23
C LEU A 52 -0.16 -7.81 3.38
N GLU A 53 0.53 -7.38 4.41
CA GLU A 53 0.74 -8.24 5.55
C GLU A 53 -0.59 -8.61 6.22
N LEU A 54 -1.45 -7.62 6.40
CA LEU A 54 -2.76 -7.87 6.99
C LEU A 54 -3.59 -8.77 6.08
N TYR A 55 -3.57 -8.50 4.80
CA TYR A 55 -4.34 -9.29 3.85
C TYR A 55 -3.90 -10.76 3.87
N ASN A 56 -2.61 -10.99 3.88
CA ASN A 56 -2.07 -12.34 3.85
C ASN A 56 -2.35 -13.10 5.14
N LYS A 57 -2.55 -12.37 6.24
CA LYS A 57 -2.90 -12.99 7.51
C LYS A 57 -4.41 -13.13 7.69
N ASN A 58 -5.17 -12.78 6.67
CA ASN A 58 -6.63 -12.82 6.75
C ASN A 58 -7.20 -11.89 7.81
N GLU A 59 -6.52 -10.80 8.06
CA GLU A 59 -7.00 -9.82 9.02
C GLU A 59 -7.65 -8.66 8.30
N ALA A 60 -8.46 -7.92 9.02
CA ALA A 60 -9.10 -6.75 8.44
C ALA A 60 -8.07 -5.75 7.98
N VAL A 61 -8.33 -5.14 6.83
CA VAL A 61 -7.45 -4.11 6.29
C VAL A 61 -8.25 -2.82 6.31
N ASP A 62 -7.96 -1.97 7.29
CA ASP A 62 -8.64 -0.68 7.40
C ASP A 62 -7.69 0.31 8.06
N MET A 63 -8.19 1.52 8.26
CA MET A 63 -7.34 2.56 8.82
C MET A 63 -6.80 2.19 10.19
N ILE A 64 -7.61 1.54 10.99
CA ILE A 64 -7.19 1.20 12.35
C ILE A 64 -6.09 0.16 12.33
N THR A 65 -6.30 -0.93 11.60
CA THR A 65 -5.32 -2.02 11.58
C THR A 65 -4.02 -1.60 10.91
N VAL A 66 -4.13 -0.84 9.83
CA VAL A 66 -2.93 -0.35 9.15
C VAL A 66 -2.15 0.58 10.07
N THR A 67 -2.85 1.46 10.78
CA THR A 67 -2.19 2.37 11.70
C THR A 67 -1.46 1.61 12.80
N GLU A 68 -2.06 0.54 13.30
CA GLU A 68 -1.42 -0.26 14.33
C GLU A 68 -0.11 -0.85 13.84
N ILE A 69 -0.11 -1.39 12.63
CA ILE A 69 1.10 -1.98 12.10
C ILE A 69 2.17 -0.91 11.87
N LEU A 70 1.75 0.24 11.39
CA LEU A 70 2.68 1.32 11.15
C LEU A 70 3.32 1.80 12.44
N LYS A 71 2.56 1.83 13.52
CA LYS A 71 3.12 2.20 14.81
C LYS A 71 4.19 1.21 15.25
N LEU A 72 3.94 -0.06 15.06
CA LEU A 72 4.93 -1.07 15.40
C LEU A 72 6.18 -0.92 14.57
N SER A 73 6.03 -0.60 13.30
CA SER A 73 7.17 -0.39 12.43
C SER A 73 8.01 0.79 12.90
N LEU A 74 7.36 1.86 13.33
CA LEU A 74 8.08 3.04 13.81
C LEU A 74 8.85 2.74 15.08
N ILE A 75 8.31 1.90 15.93
CA ILE A 75 8.99 1.55 17.16
C ILE A 75 10.30 0.82 16.87
N HIS A 76 10.31 0.05 15.79
CA HIS A 76 11.50 -0.70 15.44
C HIS A 76 12.57 0.14 14.76
N ILE A 77 12.22 1.29 14.33
CA ILE A 77 13.17 2.21 13.74
C ILE A 77 13.88 3.01 14.82
#